data_43cf7c72519f6a8d71ed34822ec58032
#
_entry.id   43cf7c72519f6a8d71ed34822ec58032
#
_cell.length_a   1.000
_cell.length_b   1.000
_cell.length_c   1.000
_cell.angle_alpha   90.00
_cell.angle_beta   90.00
_cell.angle_gamma   90.00
#
_symmetry.space_group_name_H-M   'P 1'
#
loop_
_entity.id
_entity.type
_entity.pdbx_description
1 polymer ?
#
loop_
_entity_poly.entity_id
_entity_poly.type
_entity_poly.pdbx_seq_one_letter_code
_entity_poly.pdbx_strand_id
1 'polypeptide(L)'
;MYDFQSERLNFEFESLRPKESWDRKLRRLMAYFEEDTQLRDILITGGDALMSQNKTLQNILDAVYRMAARKQRANLERKDGEKYAELQRVRLGSRLLAYLPMRINDGLVDVLREFKEKASAIGVKQFIIQTHFQTPLEVTPEAKEAIRKILSAGWIITNQLVYTVAASRRGHTSGAQFVGGGMLLHFLGKGIQ
;
A
#
# COMPACT_ATOMS: atom_id res chain seq x y z
N MET A 1 -9.96 -18.65 16.34
CA MET A 1 -10.85 -17.70 15.63
C MET A 1 -11.44 -18.31 14.34
N TYR A 2 -10.65 -19.04 13.56
CA TYR A 2 -11.12 -19.72 12.34
C TYR A 2 -12.07 -20.91 12.62
N ASP A 3 -11.83 -21.67 13.70
CA ASP A 3 -12.67 -22.80 14.06
C ASP A 3 -14.10 -22.39 14.40
N PHE A 4 -14.27 -21.25 15.10
CA PHE A 4 -15.57 -20.73 15.44
C PHE A 4 -16.40 -20.29 14.23
N GLN A 5 -15.75 -19.81 13.18
CA GLN A 5 -16.43 -19.42 11.93
C GLN A 5 -16.76 -20.66 11.08
N SER A 6 -15.89 -21.66 11.06
CA SER A 6 -16.13 -22.89 10.31
C SER A 6 -17.30 -23.71 10.88
N GLU A 7 -17.42 -23.81 12.19
CA GLU A 7 -18.53 -24.47 12.86
C GLU A 7 -19.87 -23.78 12.62
N ARG A 8 -19.89 -22.43 12.63
CA ARG A 8 -21.13 -21.67 12.41
C ARG A 8 -21.60 -21.62 10.98
N LEU A 9 -20.68 -21.67 10.03
CA LEU A 9 -20.98 -21.48 8.61
C LEU A 9 -20.87 -22.78 7.81
N ASN A 10 -20.58 -23.91 8.46
CA ASN A 10 -20.41 -25.22 7.82
C ASN A 10 -19.39 -25.20 6.67
N PHE A 11 -18.31 -24.40 6.81
CA PHE A 11 -17.21 -24.37 5.84
C PHE A 11 -16.23 -25.49 6.07
N GLU A 12 -16.01 -26.33 5.07
CA GLU A 12 -14.88 -27.25 5.07
C GLU A 12 -13.58 -26.49 4.83
N PHE A 13 -12.66 -26.49 5.80
CA PHE A 13 -11.37 -25.83 5.73
C PHE A 13 -10.55 -26.20 4.49
N GLU A 14 -10.70 -27.42 3.99
CA GLU A 14 -10.01 -27.88 2.78
C GLU A 14 -10.46 -27.14 1.52
N SER A 15 -11.73 -26.70 1.47
CA SER A 15 -12.26 -25.94 0.33
C SER A 15 -11.69 -24.53 0.26
N LEU A 16 -11.18 -23.98 1.38
CA LEU A 16 -10.57 -22.66 1.46
C LEU A 16 -9.07 -22.67 1.16
N ARG A 17 -8.43 -23.85 1.06
CA ARG A 17 -7.02 -23.92 0.68
C ARG A 17 -6.82 -23.45 -0.75
N PRO A 18 -5.86 -22.55 -0.99
CA PRO A 18 -5.55 -22.10 -2.34
C PRO A 18 -5.15 -23.29 -3.21
N LYS A 19 -5.90 -23.58 -4.25
CA LYS A 19 -5.60 -24.64 -5.23
C LYS A 19 -4.38 -24.32 -6.11
N GLU A 20 -3.87 -23.10 -6.02
CA GLU A 20 -2.79 -22.57 -6.85
C GLU A 20 -1.72 -21.91 -5.98
N SER A 21 -0.44 -22.11 -6.34
CA SER A 21 0.67 -21.49 -5.62
C SER A 21 0.63 -19.96 -5.75
N TRP A 22 1.14 -19.26 -4.72
CA TRP A 22 1.23 -17.81 -4.71
C TRP A 22 1.95 -17.24 -5.94
N ASP A 23 3.08 -17.83 -6.31
CA ASP A 23 3.87 -17.37 -7.46
C ASP A 23 3.11 -17.50 -8.79
N ARG A 24 2.29 -18.53 -8.92
CA ARG A 24 1.45 -18.70 -10.10
C ARG A 24 0.33 -17.65 -10.16
N LYS A 25 -0.32 -17.39 -9.02
CA LYS A 25 -1.32 -16.32 -8.90
C LYS A 25 -0.72 -14.95 -9.23
N LEU A 26 0.45 -14.65 -8.68
CA LEU A 26 1.13 -13.39 -8.93
C LEU A 26 1.49 -13.23 -10.41
N ARG A 27 2.02 -14.26 -11.05
CA ARG A 27 2.30 -14.22 -12.50
C ARG A 27 1.06 -14.00 -13.35
N ARG A 28 -0.05 -14.68 -13.04
CA ARG A 28 -1.32 -14.48 -13.75
C ARG A 28 -1.86 -13.06 -13.58
N LEU A 29 -1.79 -12.54 -12.35
CA LEU A 29 -2.22 -11.18 -12.06
C LEU A 29 -1.38 -10.15 -12.81
N MET A 30 -0.05 -10.34 -12.87
CA MET A 30 0.83 -9.43 -13.61
C MET A 30 0.59 -9.53 -15.12
N ALA A 31 0.33 -10.71 -15.67
CA ALA A 31 -0.05 -10.87 -17.08
C ALA A 31 -1.36 -10.14 -17.40
N TYR A 32 -2.37 -10.29 -16.55
CA TYR A 32 -3.62 -9.56 -16.69
C TYR A 32 -3.41 -8.03 -16.68
N PHE A 33 -2.60 -7.51 -15.74
CA PHE A 33 -2.30 -6.08 -15.68
C PHE A 33 -1.48 -5.57 -16.86
N GLU A 34 -0.65 -6.42 -17.46
CA GLU A 34 0.12 -6.07 -18.65
C GLU A 34 -0.79 -5.87 -19.87
N GLU A 35 -1.84 -6.69 -19.99
CA GLU A 35 -2.82 -6.62 -21.08
C GLU A 35 -3.89 -5.55 -20.88
N ASP A 36 -4.12 -5.08 -19.65
CA ASP A 36 -5.12 -4.06 -19.34
C ASP A 36 -4.73 -2.71 -19.97
N THR A 37 -5.58 -2.20 -20.86
CA THR A 37 -5.32 -0.96 -21.60
C THR A 37 -5.46 0.31 -20.78
N GLN A 38 -6.09 0.25 -19.60
CA GLN A 38 -6.47 1.42 -18.80
C GLN A 38 -5.72 1.51 -17.47
N LEU A 39 -4.98 0.49 -17.07
CA LEU A 39 -4.34 0.41 -15.77
C LEU A 39 -3.27 1.50 -15.57
N ARG A 40 -3.53 2.39 -14.61
CA ARG A 40 -2.63 3.48 -14.20
C ARG A 40 -2.27 3.45 -12.71
N ASP A 41 -3.02 2.71 -11.92
CA ASP A 41 -2.94 2.71 -10.46
C ASP A 41 -3.06 1.27 -9.93
N ILE A 42 -2.15 0.88 -9.06
CA ILE A 42 -2.19 -0.42 -8.38
C ILE A 42 -2.23 -0.17 -6.88
N LEU A 43 -3.24 -0.75 -6.23
CA LEU A 43 -3.31 -0.82 -4.77
C LEU A 43 -3.00 -2.26 -4.33
N ILE A 44 -1.89 -2.43 -3.61
CA ILE A 44 -1.53 -3.68 -2.95
C ILE A 44 -2.13 -3.65 -1.56
N THR A 45 -3.06 -4.54 -1.31
CA THR A 45 -3.79 -4.68 -0.05
C THR A 45 -4.18 -6.15 0.15
N GLY A 46 -4.99 -6.44 1.17
CA GLY A 46 -5.40 -7.81 1.51
C GLY A 46 -4.70 -8.27 2.78
N GLY A 47 -5.43 -8.31 3.89
CA GLY A 47 -4.84 -8.27 5.21
C GLY A 47 -4.18 -6.91 5.44
N ASP A 48 -2.87 -6.88 5.58
CA ASP A 48 -2.08 -5.65 5.63
C ASP A 48 -0.82 -5.82 4.77
N ALA A 49 -0.61 -4.92 3.81
CA ALA A 49 0.48 -5.04 2.85
C ALA A 49 1.87 -5.05 3.50
N LEU A 50 2.07 -4.28 4.57
CA LEU A 50 3.36 -4.17 5.26
C LEU A 50 3.58 -5.27 6.32
N MET A 51 2.55 -6.11 6.59
CA MET A 51 2.67 -7.25 7.49
C MET A 51 3.48 -8.39 6.87
N SER A 52 3.55 -8.44 5.56
CA SER A 52 4.34 -9.43 4.82
C SER A 52 5.83 -9.33 5.18
N GLN A 53 6.56 -10.44 5.08
CA GLN A 53 8.02 -10.41 5.18
C GLN A 53 8.61 -9.49 4.10
N ASN A 54 9.72 -8.82 4.41
CA ASN A 54 10.38 -7.90 3.47
C ASN A 54 10.66 -8.55 2.12
N LYS A 55 11.14 -9.81 2.13
CA LYS A 55 11.40 -10.57 0.90
C LYS A 55 10.13 -10.82 0.08
N THR A 56 9.00 -11.11 0.72
CA THR A 56 7.72 -11.30 0.03
C THR A 56 7.24 -10.00 -0.59
N LEU A 57 7.31 -8.91 0.17
CA LEU A 57 6.95 -7.58 -0.35
C LEU A 57 7.85 -7.18 -1.51
N GLN A 58 9.15 -7.38 -1.39
CA GLN A 58 10.12 -7.12 -2.47
C GLN A 58 9.78 -7.91 -3.73
N ASN A 59 9.47 -9.20 -3.62
CA ASN A 59 9.07 -10.03 -4.76
C ASN A 59 7.81 -9.50 -5.46
N ILE A 60 6.82 -9.03 -4.70
CA ILE A 60 5.61 -8.43 -5.24
C ILE A 60 5.94 -7.12 -5.98
N LEU A 61 6.68 -6.24 -5.35
CA LEU A 61 7.08 -4.96 -5.92
C LEU A 61 7.95 -5.14 -7.18
N ASP A 62 8.88 -6.09 -7.17
CA ASP A 62 9.68 -6.45 -8.34
C ASP A 62 8.83 -7.03 -9.48
N ALA A 63 7.78 -7.78 -9.16
CA ALA A 63 6.83 -8.25 -10.18
C ALA A 63 6.05 -7.10 -10.82
N VAL A 64 5.60 -6.14 -10.01
CA VAL A 64 4.94 -4.90 -10.48
C VAL A 64 5.89 -4.08 -11.36
N TYR A 65 7.13 -3.89 -10.93
CA TYR A 65 8.14 -3.20 -11.72
C TYR A 65 8.37 -3.86 -13.09
N ARG A 66 8.60 -5.19 -13.10
CA ARG A 66 8.81 -5.94 -14.35
C ARG A 66 7.61 -5.85 -15.29
N MET A 67 6.40 -5.93 -14.76
CA MET A 67 5.17 -5.76 -15.55
C MET A 67 5.11 -4.36 -16.17
N ALA A 68 5.31 -3.31 -15.37
CA ALA A 68 5.28 -1.92 -15.84
C ALA A 68 6.34 -1.66 -16.91
N ALA A 69 7.57 -2.17 -16.71
CA ALA A 69 8.66 -2.03 -17.68
C ALA A 69 8.36 -2.76 -19.01
N ARG A 70 7.76 -3.96 -18.97
CA ARG A 70 7.36 -4.66 -20.21
C ARG A 70 6.27 -3.90 -20.94
N LYS A 71 5.26 -3.41 -20.21
CA LYS A 71 4.16 -2.63 -20.79
C LYS A 71 4.67 -1.35 -21.48
N GLN A 72 5.60 -0.65 -20.85
CA GLN A 72 6.23 0.53 -21.42
C GLN A 72 7.01 0.20 -22.70
N ARG A 73 7.81 -0.88 -22.69
CA ARG A 73 8.55 -1.31 -23.89
C ARG A 73 7.61 -1.66 -25.05
N ALA A 74 6.53 -2.39 -24.77
CA ALA A 74 5.53 -2.72 -25.77
C ALA A 74 4.84 -1.48 -26.36
N ASN A 75 4.71 -0.41 -25.58
CA ASN A 75 4.15 0.85 -26.06
C ASN A 75 5.07 1.58 -27.07
N LEU A 76 6.38 1.33 -27.06
CA LEU A 76 7.29 1.92 -28.04
C LEU A 76 7.00 1.43 -29.47
N GLU A 77 6.48 0.21 -29.59
CA GLU A 77 6.16 -0.42 -30.88
C GLU A 77 4.72 -0.10 -31.35
N ARG A 78 3.86 0.43 -30.45
CA ARG A 78 2.46 0.74 -30.76
C ARG A 78 2.34 2.13 -31.38
N LYS A 79 1.40 2.25 -32.32
CA LYS A 79 1.02 3.53 -32.91
C LYS A 79 0.38 4.46 -31.89
N ASP A 80 0.47 5.77 -32.14
CA ASP A 80 -0.25 6.74 -31.32
C ASP A 80 -1.77 6.49 -31.42
N GLY A 81 -2.43 6.43 -30.26
CA GLY A 81 -3.83 6.02 -30.14
C GLY A 81 -4.06 4.55 -29.79
N GLU A 82 -3.08 3.67 -30.02
CA GLU A 82 -3.12 2.25 -29.64
C GLU A 82 -2.30 1.94 -28.38
N LYS A 83 -1.61 2.94 -27.84
CA LYS A 83 -0.79 2.80 -26.62
C LYS A 83 -1.65 2.53 -25.41
N TYR A 84 -1.24 1.57 -24.62
CA TYR A 84 -1.88 1.27 -23.34
C TYR A 84 -1.48 2.29 -22.28
N ALA A 85 -2.37 2.53 -21.34
CA ALA A 85 -2.04 3.34 -20.17
C ALA A 85 -0.86 2.73 -19.40
N GLU A 86 0.09 3.58 -19.03
CA GLU A 86 1.26 3.18 -18.25
C GLU A 86 1.00 3.38 -16.75
N LEU A 87 1.65 2.59 -15.92
CA LEU A 87 1.53 2.67 -14.49
C LEU A 87 2.07 4.02 -13.98
N GLN A 88 1.22 4.78 -13.31
CA GLN A 88 1.55 6.10 -12.76
C GLN A 88 1.65 6.10 -11.24
N ARG A 89 0.94 5.17 -10.58
CA ARG A 89 0.79 5.14 -9.13
C ARG A 89 0.85 3.73 -8.58
N VAL A 90 1.58 3.58 -7.47
CA VAL A 90 1.60 2.36 -6.66
C VAL A 90 1.23 2.73 -5.22
N ARG A 91 0.26 2.03 -4.67
CA ARG A 91 -0.23 2.22 -3.30
C ARG A 91 -0.10 0.94 -2.50
N LEU A 92 0.30 1.06 -1.25
CA LEU A 92 0.28 -0.01 -0.26
C LEU A 92 -0.73 0.36 0.84
N GLY A 93 -1.73 -0.49 1.05
CA GLY A 93 -2.71 -0.31 2.13
C GLY A 93 -2.17 -0.92 3.42
N SER A 94 -2.00 -0.12 4.48
CA SER A 94 -1.50 -0.60 5.76
C SER A 94 -2.00 0.22 6.94
N ARG A 95 -2.37 -0.48 8.02
CA ARG A 95 -2.67 0.13 9.32
C ARG A 95 -1.52 0.00 10.33
N LEU A 96 -0.39 -0.59 9.94
CA LEU A 96 0.72 -0.84 10.85
C LEU A 96 1.34 0.43 11.44
N LEU A 97 1.24 1.56 10.73
CA LEU A 97 1.68 2.85 11.27
C LEU A 97 0.97 3.22 12.57
N ALA A 98 -0.29 2.80 12.73
CA ALA A 98 -1.08 3.03 13.95
C ALA A 98 -0.91 1.89 14.98
N TYR A 99 -0.88 0.63 14.53
CA TYR A 99 -0.98 -0.51 15.44
C TYR A 99 0.34 -1.19 15.77
N LEU A 100 1.28 -1.18 14.84
CA LEU A 100 2.58 -1.84 15.00
C LEU A 100 3.68 -1.03 14.28
N PRO A 101 3.91 0.23 14.66
CA PRO A 101 4.86 1.10 13.98
C PRO A 101 6.28 0.55 13.98
N MET A 102 6.66 -0.28 14.96
CA MET A 102 7.97 -0.94 15.04
C MET A 102 8.26 -1.89 13.87
N ARG A 103 7.21 -2.33 13.14
CA ARG A 103 7.38 -3.11 11.91
C ARG A 103 8.07 -2.31 10.81
N ILE A 104 8.01 -0.99 10.88
CA ILE A 104 8.68 -0.08 9.92
C ILE A 104 10.15 0.04 10.31
N ASN A 105 10.88 -1.05 10.09
CA ASN A 105 12.31 -1.13 10.30
C ASN A 105 13.10 -0.72 9.06
N ASP A 106 14.41 -0.54 9.22
CA ASP A 106 15.28 -0.04 8.15
C ASP A 106 15.29 -0.97 6.93
N GLY A 107 15.27 -2.29 7.13
CA GLY A 107 15.19 -3.25 6.02
C GLY A 107 13.90 -3.14 5.20
N LEU A 108 12.76 -2.76 5.81
CA LEU A 108 11.54 -2.45 5.07
C LEU A 108 11.68 -1.13 4.30
N VAL A 109 12.26 -0.13 4.94
CA VAL A 109 12.51 1.19 4.34
C VAL A 109 13.41 1.06 3.11
N ASP A 110 14.43 0.21 3.17
CA ASP A 110 15.33 -0.05 2.05
C ASP A 110 14.60 -0.71 0.87
N VAL A 111 13.72 -1.69 1.12
CA VAL A 111 12.86 -2.30 0.09
C VAL A 111 11.99 -1.23 -0.59
N LEU A 112 11.38 -0.34 0.18
CA LEU A 112 10.53 0.72 -0.36
C LEU A 112 11.33 1.73 -1.17
N ARG A 113 12.52 2.12 -0.70
CA ARG A 113 13.42 3.06 -1.39
C ARG A 113 13.91 2.48 -2.72
N GLU A 114 14.41 1.26 -2.69
CA GLU A 114 14.91 0.57 -3.88
C GLU A 114 13.83 0.44 -4.96
N PHE A 115 12.62 0.05 -4.55
CA PHE A 115 11.50 -0.03 -5.48
C PHE A 115 11.16 1.34 -6.08
N LYS A 116 11.09 2.40 -5.25
CA LYS A 116 10.81 3.76 -5.73
C LYS A 116 11.84 4.21 -6.75
N GLU A 117 13.13 4.01 -6.49
CA GLU A 117 14.20 4.40 -7.41
C GLU A 117 14.06 3.70 -8.76
N LYS A 118 13.89 2.37 -8.76
CA LYS A 118 13.69 1.59 -9.99
C LYS A 118 12.45 2.02 -10.76
N ALA A 119 11.32 2.16 -10.07
CA ALA A 119 10.04 2.44 -10.70
C ALA A 119 9.92 3.89 -11.17
N SER A 120 10.56 4.85 -10.49
CA SER A 120 10.64 6.23 -10.95
C SER A 120 11.40 6.34 -12.28
N ALA A 121 12.45 5.55 -12.48
CA ALA A 121 13.23 5.53 -13.71
C ALA A 121 12.42 5.10 -14.94
N ILE A 122 11.33 4.35 -14.74
CA ILE A 122 10.40 3.95 -15.82
C ILE A 122 9.10 4.77 -15.81
N GLY A 123 9.07 5.94 -15.14
CA GLY A 123 7.98 6.89 -15.25
C GLY A 123 6.84 6.72 -14.23
N VAL A 124 6.95 5.83 -13.24
CA VAL A 124 6.00 5.79 -12.11
C VAL A 124 6.22 7.03 -11.24
N LYS A 125 5.15 7.80 -11.00
CA LYS A 125 5.24 9.13 -10.39
C LYS A 125 4.86 9.17 -8.92
N GLN A 126 3.98 8.27 -8.47
CA GLN A 126 3.39 8.32 -7.14
C GLN A 126 3.55 7.00 -6.39
N PHE A 127 4.12 7.08 -5.20
CA PHE A 127 4.37 5.98 -4.29
C PHE A 127 3.69 6.32 -2.96
N ILE A 128 2.64 5.59 -2.59
CA ILE A 128 1.74 6.00 -1.51
C ILE A 128 1.58 4.86 -0.51
N ILE A 129 1.80 5.13 0.77
CA ILE A 129 1.26 4.32 1.85
C ILE A 129 -0.10 4.89 2.22
N GLN A 130 -1.14 4.13 1.93
CA GLN A 130 -2.50 4.47 2.33
C GLN A 130 -2.76 3.88 3.70
N THR A 131 -2.74 4.72 4.72
CA THR A 131 -2.91 4.33 6.12
C THR A 131 -4.27 4.71 6.65
N HIS A 132 -4.52 4.33 7.91
CA HIS A 132 -5.77 4.59 8.58
C HIS A 132 -5.52 4.87 10.07
N PHE A 133 -5.43 6.15 10.42
CA PHE A 133 -5.51 6.65 11.80
C PHE A 133 -6.92 7.12 12.07
N GLN A 134 -7.55 6.59 13.08
CA GLN A 134 -8.92 6.96 13.47
C GLN A 134 -8.96 8.06 14.52
N THR A 135 -7.96 8.09 15.41
CA THR A 135 -7.91 9.06 16.50
C THR A 135 -6.52 9.65 16.65
N PRO A 136 -6.39 10.88 17.18
CA PRO A 136 -5.08 11.48 17.48
C PRO A 136 -4.25 10.64 18.45
N LEU A 137 -4.89 9.81 19.28
CA LEU A 137 -4.21 8.94 20.27
C LEU A 137 -3.38 7.84 19.61
N GLU A 138 -3.70 7.47 18.36
CA GLU A 138 -2.92 6.50 17.59
C GLU A 138 -1.60 7.10 17.09
N VAL A 139 -1.41 8.41 17.17
CA VAL A 139 -0.21 9.10 16.70
C VAL A 139 0.82 9.15 17.83
N THR A 140 1.33 8.00 18.19
CA THR A 140 2.36 7.83 19.21
C THR A 140 3.74 8.32 18.73
N PRO A 141 4.74 8.49 19.61
CA PRO A 141 6.10 8.77 19.20
C PRO A 141 6.67 7.77 18.18
N GLU A 142 6.36 6.47 18.37
CA GLU A 142 6.77 5.38 17.49
C GLU A 142 6.09 5.48 16.12
N ALA A 143 4.81 5.83 16.09
CA ALA A 143 4.08 6.09 14.85
C ALA A 143 4.68 7.28 14.08
N LYS A 144 5.07 8.34 14.79
CA LYS A 144 5.76 9.49 14.17
C LYS A 144 7.10 9.10 13.58
N GLU A 145 7.86 8.25 14.27
CA GLU A 145 9.14 7.76 13.76
C GLU A 145 8.96 6.87 12.53
N ALA A 146 7.98 5.97 12.54
CA ALA A 146 7.62 5.15 11.40
C ALA A 146 7.22 6.00 10.18
N ILE A 147 6.43 7.06 10.41
CA ILE A 147 6.07 8.03 9.37
C ILE A 147 7.33 8.69 8.78
N ARG A 148 8.25 9.19 9.63
CA ARG A 148 9.50 9.81 9.16
C ARG A 148 10.34 8.85 8.31
N LYS A 149 10.46 7.59 8.74
CA LYS A 149 11.17 6.55 7.98
C LYS A 149 10.57 6.32 6.59
N ILE A 150 9.25 6.21 6.48
CA ILE A 150 8.57 6.06 5.18
C ILE A 150 8.77 7.29 4.30
N LEU A 151 8.63 8.49 4.86
CA LEU A 151 8.88 9.73 4.12
C LEU A 151 10.34 9.84 3.65
N SER A 152 11.31 9.36 4.43
CA SER A 152 12.72 9.33 4.03
C SER A 152 13.00 8.37 2.87
N ALA A 153 12.17 7.33 2.67
CA ALA A 153 12.19 6.49 1.49
C ALA A 153 11.53 7.16 0.27
N GLY A 154 11.01 8.38 0.44
CA GLY A 154 10.36 9.17 -0.60
C GLY A 154 8.95 8.72 -0.96
N TRP A 155 8.29 7.95 -0.09
CA TRP A 155 6.89 7.60 -0.22
C TRP A 155 6.01 8.66 0.44
N ILE A 156 4.82 8.87 -0.13
CA ILE A 156 3.79 9.75 0.42
C ILE A 156 2.91 8.94 1.35
N ILE A 157 2.41 9.55 2.42
CA ILE A 157 1.44 8.92 3.31
C ILE A 157 0.10 9.62 3.15
N THR A 158 -0.96 8.85 2.90
CA THR A 158 -2.34 9.33 2.87
C THR A 158 -3.13 8.65 3.98
N ASN A 159 -3.97 9.40 4.67
CA ASN A 159 -4.85 8.87 5.71
C ASN A 159 -6.26 8.69 5.18
N GLN A 160 -6.78 7.46 5.24
CA GLN A 160 -8.17 7.16 4.94
C GLN A 160 -8.99 7.25 6.23
N LEU A 161 -9.87 8.22 6.31
CA LEU A 161 -10.78 8.37 7.45
C LEU A 161 -12.04 7.52 7.25
N VAL A 162 -12.39 6.75 8.26
CA VAL A 162 -13.65 6.01 8.32
C VAL A 162 -14.53 6.60 9.41
N TYR A 163 -15.69 7.05 9.01
CA TYR A 163 -16.67 7.64 9.91
C TYR A 163 -17.56 6.53 10.48
N THR A 164 -17.41 6.24 11.75
CA THR A 164 -18.30 5.31 12.46
C THR A 164 -19.19 6.09 13.42
N VAL A 165 -20.43 5.63 13.62
CA VAL A 165 -21.41 6.31 14.51
C VAL A 165 -20.86 6.50 15.92
N ALA A 166 -20.15 5.51 16.46
CA ALA A 166 -19.60 5.58 17.81
C ALA A 166 -18.37 6.50 17.91
N ALA A 167 -17.48 6.46 16.93
CA ALA A 167 -16.26 7.26 16.92
C ALA A 167 -16.54 8.72 16.49
N SER A 168 -17.48 8.93 15.56
CA SER A 168 -17.81 10.27 15.06
C SER A 168 -18.63 11.13 16.02
N ARG A 169 -19.24 10.53 17.03
CA ARG A 169 -20.01 11.25 18.07
C ARG A 169 -19.16 11.87 19.17
N ARG A 170 -17.91 11.47 19.31
CA ARG A 170 -17.02 12.03 20.34
C ARG A 170 -16.26 13.21 19.73
N GLY A 171 -16.24 14.35 20.43
CA GLY A 171 -15.58 15.59 19.99
C GLY A 171 -14.09 15.41 19.60
N HIS A 172 -13.44 14.32 20.08
CA HIS A 172 -12.11 13.92 19.68
C HIS A 172 -12.01 13.47 18.23
N THR A 173 -13.09 12.95 17.66
CA THR A 173 -13.09 12.46 16.26
C THR A 173 -13.32 13.62 15.29
N SER A 174 -14.17 14.60 15.65
CA SER A 174 -14.32 15.83 14.86
C SER A 174 -13.01 16.64 14.86
N GLY A 175 -12.29 16.67 15.98
CA GLY A 175 -10.93 17.22 16.06
C GLY A 175 -9.93 16.46 15.20
N ALA A 176 -10.02 15.11 15.13
CA ALA A 176 -9.18 14.30 14.27
C ALA A 176 -9.52 14.45 12.77
N GLN A 177 -10.76 14.77 12.44
CA GLN A 177 -11.18 15.06 11.06
C GLN A 177 -10.60 16.37 10.55
N PHE A 178 -10.61 17.41 11.37
CA PHE A 178 -9.92 18.66 11.08
C PHE A 178 -8.39 18.51 11.10
N VAL A 179 -7.89 17.67 12.01
CA VAL A 179 -6.46 17.39 12.17
C VAL A 179 -5.99 16.32 11.16
N GLY A 180 -6.88 15.47 10.59
CA GLY A 180 -6.49 14.45 9.61
C GLY A 180 -5.95 15.06 8.32
N GLY A 181 -6.57 16.09 7.77
CA GLY A 181 -6.01 16.91 6.71
C GLY A 181 -4.87 17.80 7.21
N GLY A 182 -5.02 18.41 8.39
CA GLY A 182 -4.02 19.27 9.01
C GLY A 182 -2.90 18.51 9.74
N MET A 183 -3.10 17.27 10.16
CA MET A 183 -2.08 16.45 10.82
C MET A 183 -1.05 15.94 9.82
N LEU A 184 -1.46 15.56 8.62
CA LEU A 184 -0.51 15.27 7.54
C LEU A 184 0.27 16.54 7.16
N LEU A 185 -0.40 17.68 7.05
CA LEU A 185 0.22 18.98 6.78
C LEU A 185 1.07 19.49 7.96
N HIS A 186 0.70 19.21 9.20
CA HIS A 186 1.49 19.60 10.38
C HIS A 186 2.73 18.73 10.55
N PHE A 187 2.67 17.45 10.20
CA PHE A 187 3.87 16.58 10.14
C PHE A 187 4.80 16.99 9.01
N LEU A 188 4.28 17.47 7.89
CA LEU A 188 5.08 17.94 6.77
C LEU A 188 5.63 19.36 6.99
N GLY A 189 4.98 20.18 7.84
CA GLY A 189 5.30 21.60 8.01
C GLY A 189 6.14 21.99 9.26
N LYS A 190 6.24 21.13 10.29
CA LYS A 190 6.93 21.46 11.55
C LYS A 190 7.98 20.44 12.00
N GLY A 191 8.32 19.47 11.19
CA GLY A 191 9.24 18.40 11.55
C GLY A 191 10.60 18.45 10.87
N ILE A 192 10.92 19.55 10.18
CA ILE A 192 12.24 19.75 9.57
C ILE A 192 12.76 21.11 10.07
N GLN A 193 13.16 21.14 11.33
CA GLN A 193 14.17 22.03 11.90
C GLN A 193 14.98 21.21 12.88
#